data_1c13011a6c53240faf4e36a3452af462
#
_entry.id   1c13011a6c53240faf4e36a3452af462
#
_cell.length_a   1.000
_cell.length_b   1.000
_cell.length_c   1.000
_cell.angle_alpha   90.00
_cell.angle_beta   90.00
_cell.angle_gamma   90.00
#
_symmetry.space_group_name_H-M   'P 1'
#
loop_
_entity.id
_entity.type
_entity.pdbx_description
1 polymer ?
#
loop_
_entity_poly.entity_id
_entity_poly.type
_entity_poly.pdbx_seq_one_letter_code
_entity_poly.pdbx_strand_id
1 'polypeptide(L)'
;MRQGRKAAAKWALIVGTLCFGLLPAAHGPVEAQASAAKVAPTPPNWKGPDGPIDLKLKDPALEGALDLHAHLDPDISGGGQAPRAMDAIDNARMAKARGMRGFAYKTHMDISSAASAYLARTEVPGVEVFGRFVMNLPSGGLNPAAVIQFTSFKGGWGRIVEFPTRDVRIPAKENRPWVMPWVDLFPGMPRAVTSVRNGELVPEAKAIIALVSKLRTTGSNGTVVIATGHATPDEHVLIAREARRLNVPVLVTHPGDNVSEAQFMELKKMGAYIEVNADFYQEGDNADEKVAFAVKQIKRLGAESIIMGTDCGQINNPLPADCIALGARALRANGVTNRQLDLMLKDNPATLLGLPPRGAAAKSSASR
;
A
#
# COMPACT_ATOMS: atom_id res chain seq x y z
N MET A 1 -25.07 57.60 -41.71
CA MET A 1 -24.67 59.04 -41.82
C MET A 1 -23.39 59.24 -41.01
N ARG A 2 -22.38 59.86 -41.70
CA ARG A 2 -21.16 60.54 -41.19
C ARG A 2 -20.20 59.73 -40.29
N GLN A 3 -19.06 59.29 -40.75
CA GLN A 3 -17.83 59.97 -41.24
C GLN A 3 -17.13 60.76 -40.12
N GLY A 4 -15.84 60.51 -39.99
CA GLY A 4 -14.81 61.42 -39.53
C GLY A 4 -13.65 60.70 -38.88
N ARG A 5 -12.63 60.32 -39.59
CA ARG A 5 -11.34 60.92 -40.01
C ARG A 5 -10.34 61.06 -38.87
N LYS A 6 -9.27 60.29 -38.93
CA LYS A 6 -7.84 60.55 -39.19
C LYS A 6 -7.17 61.60 -38.34
N ALA A 7 -6.09 61.25 -37.67
CA ALA A 7 -4.83 62.05 -37.73
C ALA A 7 -3.63 61.16 -37.36
N ALA A 8 -2.67 61.12 -38.24
CA ALA A 8 -1.32 60.57 -38.09
C ALA A 8 -0.36 61.68 -37.64
N ALA A 9 0.58 61.34 -36.79
CA ALA A 9 1.76 62.19 -36.57
C ALA A 9 3.03 61.32 -36.63
N LYS A 10 3.83 61.57 -37.61
CA LYS A 10 5.24 61.14 -37.78
C LYS A 10 6.11 62.06 -36.92
N TRP A 11 7.13 61.54 -36.25
CA TRP A 11 8.42 62.22 -36.05
C TRP A 11 9.56 61.19 -36.02
N ALA A 12 10.70 61.66 -36.54
CA ALA A 12 11.81 60.94 -37.08
C ALA A 12 12.94 60.61 -36.07
N LEU A 13 13.71 59.62 -36.51
CA LEU A 13 15.12 59.29 -36.24
C LEU A 13 15.96 60.19 -35.35
N ILE A 14 16.67 59.53 -34.40
CA ILE A 14 18.09 59.84 -34.12
C ILE A 14 18.83 58.49 -33.97
N VAL A 15 19.88 58.34 -34.80
CA VAL A 15 20.83 57.24 -34.83
C VAL A 15 21.89 57.52 -33.77
N GLY A 16 22.09 56.60 -32.87
CA GLY A 16 23.22 56.57 -31.93
C GLY A 16 23.83 55.19 -31.89
N THR A 17 24.91 54.99 -32.64
CA THR A 17 25.70 53.75 -32.68
C THR A 17 26.56 53.68 -31.41
N LEU A 18 26.30 52.74 -30.52
CA LEU A 18 27.23 52.33 -29.47
C LEU A 18 27.49 50.84 -29.63
N CYS A 19 28.67 50.51 -30.14
CA CYS A 19 29.23 49.19 -30.15
C CYS A 19 29.58 48.75 -28.73
N PHE A 20 28.84 47.83 -28.14
CA PHE A 20 29.29 47.02 -27.03
C PHE A 20 29.42 45.56 -27.50
N GLY A 21 30.64 45.07 -27.42
CA GLY A 21 30.97 43.68 -27.75
C GLY A 21 30.25 42.72 -26.82
N LEU A 22 29.34 41.94 -27.37
CA LEU A 22 28.76 40.77 -26.73
C LEU A 22 29.67 39.58 -26.96
N LEU A 23 30.34 39.10 -25.91
CA LEU A 23 30.90 37.79 -25.85
C LEU A 23 29.72 36.79 -25.84
N PRO A 24 29.71 35.75 -26.67
CA PRO A 24 28.69 34.73 -26.57
C PRO A 24 28.95 33.86 -25.32
N ALA A 25 28.06 34.01 -24.33
CA ALA A 25 27.96 32.99 -23.28
C ALA A 25 27.46 31.68 -23.91
N ALA A 26 28.35 30.74 -24.08
CA ALA A 26 28.02 29.39 -24.46
C ALA A 26 27.22 28.76 -23.31
N HIS A 27 25.91 28.91 -23.35
CA HIS A 27 24.99 28.04 -22.62
C HIS A 27 24.79 26.80 -23.51
N GLY A 28 25.69 25.84 -23.36
CA GLY A 28 25.40 24.49 -23.80
C GLY A 28 24.13 23.99 -23.11
N PRO A 29 23.29 23.21 -23.79
CA PRO A 29 22.17 22.59 -23.13
C PRO A 29 22.72 21.72 -21.98
N VAL A 30 22.33 22.02 -20.76
CA VAL A 30 22.44 21.10 -19.64
C VAL A 30 21.43 20.00 -19.97
N GLU A 31 21.84 19.01 -20.75
CA GLU A 31 21.17 17.73 -20.78
C GLU A 31 21.21 17.20 -19.35
N ALA A 32 20.08 17.35 -18.68
CA ALA A 32 19.80 16.54 -17.51
C ALA A 32 19.90 15.08 -18.00
N GLN A 33 21.04 14.44 -17.76
CA GLN A 33 21.15 13.00 -17.86
C GLN A 33 20.10 12.43 -16.95
N ALA A 34 18.92 12.15 -17.52
CA ALA A 34 17.98 11.22 -16.94
C ALA A 34 18.78 9.92 -16.80
N SER A 35 19.24 9.63 -15.57
CA SER A 35 19.84 8.36 -15.24
C SER A 35 18.86 7.29 -15.73
N ALA A 36 19.22 6.58 -16.79
CA ALA A 36 18.42 5.48 -17.29
C ALA A 36 18.09 4.59 -16.09
N ALA A 37 16.80 4.40 -15.82
CA ALA A 37 16.37 3.51 -14.75
C ALA A 37 17.02 2.15 -15.04
N LYS A 38 17.79 1.65 -14.07
CA LYS A 38 18.38 0.33 -14.22
C LYS A 38 17.23 -0.66 -14.27
N VAL A 39 17.23 -1.50 -15.31
CA VAL A 39 16.22 -2.53 -15.54
C VAL A 39 16.10 -3.43 -14.31
N ALA A 40 14.88 -3.88 -14.00
CA ALA A 40 14.67 -4.86 -12.96
C ALA A 40 15.51 -6.12 -13.27
N PRO A 41 16.27 -6.66 -12.33
CA PRO A 41 17.02 -7.90 -12.54
C PRO A 41 16.07 -9.00 -12.99
N THR A 42 16.45 -9.79 -13.99
CA THR A 42 15.68 -10.97 -14.38
C THR A 42 15.54 -11.90 -13.17
N PRO A 43 14.31 -12.23 -12.72
CA PRO A 43 14.13 -13.13 -11.60
C PRO A 43 14.51 -14.56 -11.99
N PRO A 44 14.93 -15.40 -11.04
CA PRO A 44 14.98 -16.83 -11.29
C PRO A 44 13.58 -17.33 -11.69
N ASN A 45 13.51 -18.48 -12.37
CA ASN A 45 12.22 -19.07 -12.69
C ASN A 45 11.46 -19.40 -11.38
N TRP A 46 10.42 -18.64 -11.10
CA TRP A 46 9.62 -18.78 -9.88
C TRP A 46 8.30 -19.54 -10.11
N LYS A 47 7.95 -19.82 -11.37
CA LYS A 47 6.68 -20.45 -11.72
C LYS A 47 6.89 -21.90 -12.15
N GLY A 48 6.26 -22.83 -11.44
CA GLY A 48 6.14 -24.22 -11.81
C GLY A 48 4.81 -24.51 -12.54
N PRO A 49 4.53 -25.77 -12.87
CA PRO A 49 3.30 -26.18 -13.57
C PRO A 49 2.03 -25.90 -12.75
N ASP A 50 2.12 -25.99 -11.43
CA ASP A 50 0.96 -25.87 -10.52
C ASP A 50 0.92 -24.53 -9.77
N GLY A 51 1.77 -23.57 -10.12
CA GLY A 51 1.87 -22.27 -9.48
C GLY A 51 3.30 -21.92 -9.06
N PRO A 52 3.48 -20.95 -8.14
CA PRO A 52 4.80 -20.50 -7.72
C PRO A 52 5.53 -21.58 -6.91
N ILE A 53 6.83 -21.71 -7.19
CA ILE A 53 7.73 -22.59 -6.44
C ILE A 53 8.45 -21.82 -5.35
N ASP A 54 8.78 -22.46 -4.24
CA ASP A 54 9.61 -21.86 -3.20
C ASP A 54 11.07 -21.77 -3.66
N LEU A 55 11.51 -20.57 -4.00
CA LEU A 55 12.87 -20.29 -4.45
C LEU A 55 13.91 -20.37 -3.31
N LYS A 56 13.46 -20.44 -2.08
CA LYS A 56 14.31 -20.46 -0.86
C LYS A 56 15.35 -19.35 -0.86
N LEU A 57 14.99 -18.17 -1.38
CA LEU A 57 15.92 -17.04 -1.48
C LEU A 57 16.32 -16.57 -0.09
N LYS A 58 17.61 -16.34 0.07
CA LYS A 58 18.19 -15.69 1.25
C LYS A 58 18.48 -14.24 0.90
N ASP A 59 18.03 -13.33 1.74
CA ASP A 59 18.30 -11.90 1.59
C ASP A 59 18.25 -11.21 2.97
N PRO A 60 19.20 -10.30 3.29
CA PRO A 60 19.19 -9.58 4.56
C PRO A 60 17.89 -8.78 4.83
N ALA A 61 17.16 -8.43 3.77
CA ALA A 61 15.88 -7.73 3.89
C ALA A 61 14.80 -8.59 4.56
N LEU A 62 14.88 -9.92 4.48
CA LEU A 62 13.94 -10.85 5.10
C LEU A 62 14.08 -10.89 6.63
N GLU A 63 15.31 -10.81 7.14
CA GLU A 63 15.57 -10.95 8.58
C GLU A 63 14.83 -9.86 9.39
N GLY A 64 13.86 -10.26 10.18
CA GLY A 64 13.02 -9.36 10.96
C GLY A 64 11.98 -8.58 10.16
N ALA A 65 11.73 -8.91 8.89
CA ALA A 65 10.72 -8.25 8.07
C ALA A 65 9.29 -8.49 8.57
N LEU A 66 8.44 -7.50 8.40
CA LEU A 66 7.00 -7.53 8.63
C LEU A 66 6.28 -7.18 7.32
N ASP A 67 5.72 -8.18 6.66
CA ASP A 67 4.87 -7.96 5.48
C ASP A 67 3.45 -7.61 5.90
N LEU A 68 2.99 -6.39 5.66
CA LEU A 68 1.64 -5.99 6.06
C LEU A 68 0.57 -6.25 5.00
N HIS A 69 0.91 -6.96 3.92
CA HIS A 69 0.01 -7.20 2.80
C HIS A 69 0.25 -8.55 2.12
N ALA A 70 -0.15 -9.64 2.76
CA ALA A 70 -0.07 -10.98 2.18
C ALA A 70 -1.45 -11.54 1.87
N HIS A 71 -1.65 -12.07 0.66
CA HIS A 71 -2.87 -12.72 0.21
C HIS A 71 -2.77 -14.24 0.34
N LEU A 72 -3.52 -14.81 1.26
CA LEU A 72 -3.40 -16.21 1.64
C LEU A 72 -4.79 -16.87 1.71
N ASP A 73 -4.85 -18.20 1.81
CA ASP A 73 -6.05 -18.91 2.15
C ASP A 73 -6.23 -19.02 3.69
N PRO A 74 -7.49 -19.17 4.19
CA PRO A 74 -8.73 -19.17 3.42
C PRO A 74 -9.17 -17.76 2.99
N ASP A 75 -9.27 -17.52 1.69
CA ASP A 75 -9.87 -16.32 1.13
C ASP A 75 -10.91 -16.76 0.09
N ILE A 76 -11.68 -15.83 -0.44
CA ILE A 76 -12.67 -16.18 -1.42
C ILE A 76 -12.03 -16.62 -2.74
N SER A 77 -12.50 -17.74 -3.28
CA SER A 77 -12.17 -18.18 -4.63
C SER A 77 -13.25 -17.75 -5.63
N GLY A 78 -12.86 -17.31 -6.81
CA GLY A 78 -13.75 -16.86 -7.87
C GLY A 78 -13.92 -15.33 -7.93
N GLY A 79 -14.89 -14.85 -8.72
CA GLY A 79 -15.11 -13.42 -8.93
C GLY A 79 -13.92 -12.67 -9.53
N GLY A 80 -13.10 -13.32 -10.37
CA GLY A 80 -11.90 -12.75 -10.97
C GLY A 80 -10.68 -12.67 -10.05
N GLN A 81 -10.74 -13.32 -8.88
CA GLN A 81 -9.58 -13.49 -7.99
C GLN A 81 -8.70 -14.63 -8.47
N ALA A 82 -7.39 -14.41 -8.55
CA ALA A 82 -6.43 -15.49 -8.71
C ALA A 82 -6.48 -16.39 -7.45
N PRO A 83 -6.45 -17.73 -7.60
CA PRO A 83 -6.32 -18.64 -6.47
C PRO A 83 -5.09 -18.29 -5.61
N ARG A 84 -5.14 -18.63 -4.33
CA ARG A 84 -4.01 -18.47 -3.43
C ARG A 84 -3.03 -19.63 -3.61
N ALA A 85 -1.76 -19.34 -3.44
CA ALA A 85 -0.68 -20.32 -3.56
C ALA A 85 -0.44 -21.09 -2.26
N MET A 86 -0.89 -20.54 -1.13
CA MET A 86 -0.66 -21.12 0.20
C MET A 86 -1.63 -20.55 1.22
N ASP A 87 -1.77 -21.23 2.34
CA ASP A 87 -2.53 -20.76 3.48
C ASP A 87 -1.68 -19.93 4.48
N ALA A 88 -2.36 -19.38 5.50
CA ALA A 88 -1.72 -18.55 6.51
C ALA A 88 -0.72 -19.32 7.39
N ILE A 89 -0.92 -20.63 7.61
CA ILE A 89 -0.03 -21.47 8.43
C ILE A 89 1.24 -21.78 7.64
N ASP A 90 1.11 -22.13 6.36
CA ASP A 90 2.25 -22.40 5.49
C ASP A 90 3.09 -21.15 5.26
N ASN A 91 2.44 -19.99 5.09
CA ASN A 91 3.17 -18.72 5.04
C ASN A 91 3.89 -18.41 6.36
N ALA A 92 3.31 -18.76 7.52
CA ALA A 92 3.99 -18.60 8.80
C ALA A 92 5.21 -19.51 8.93
N ARG A 93 5.13 -20.76 8.46
CA ARG A 93 6.28 -21.68 8.37
C ARG A 93 7.38 -21.12 7.48
N MET A 94 7.01 -20.62 6.31
CA MET A 94 7.94 -19.96 5.39
C MET A 94 8.58 -18.71 6.02
N ALA A 95 7.79 -17.81 6.59
CA ALA A 95 8.27 -16.59 7.25
C ALA A 95 9.30 -16.93 8.35
N LYS A 96 9.00 -17.95 9.18
CA LYS A 96 9.92 -18.44 10.21
C LYS A 96 11.21 -18.98 9.61
N ALA A 97 11.14 -19.80 8.57
CA ALA A 97 12.31 -20.37 7.90
C ALA A 97 13.19 -19.33 7.22
N ARG A 98 12.64 -18.15 6.91
CA ARG A 98 13.34 -17.02 6.27
C ARG A 98 13.77 -15.93 7.27
N GLY A 99 13.57 -16.12 8.58
CA GLY A 99 13.92 -15.15 9.61
C GLY A 99 13.03 -13.93 9.67
N MET A 100 11.87 -13.93 9.01
CA MET A 100 10.91 -12.83 9.07
C MET A 100 10.31 -12.73 10.49
N ARG A 101 10.03 -11.51 10.92
CA ARG A 101 9.29 -11.26 12.16
C ARG A 101 7.83 -11.72 12.05
N GLY A 102 7.21 -11.47 10.91
CA GLY A 102 5.83 -11.87 10.69
C GLY A 102 5.17 -11.22 9.47
N PHE A 103 3.85 -11.25 9.48
CA PHE A 103 3.05 -10.68 8.39
C PHE A 103 1.63 -10.36 8.82
N ALA A 104 0.92 -9.55 8.02
CA ALA A 104 -0.53 -9.38 8.09
C ALA A 104 -1.20 -10.14 6.94
N TYR A 105 -2.12 -11.02 7.31
CA TYR A 105 -2.94 -11.80 6.39
C TYR A 105 -4.20 -11.01 6.03
N LYS A 106 -4.36 -10.72 4.74
CA LYS A 106 -5.48 -9.93 4.19
C LYS A 106 -6.56 -10.84 3.62
N THR A 107 -7.79 -10.67 4.13
CA THR A 107 -9.02 -11.24 3.55
C THR A 107 -9.84 -10.16 2.88
N HIS A 108 -10.52 -10.51 1.76
CA HIS A 108 -11.33 -9.56 1.02
C HIS A 108 -12.80 -9.53 1.42
N MET A 109 -13.32 -10.63 1.97
CA MET A 109 -14.77 -10.81 2.04
C MET A 109 -15.30 -11.09 3.43
N ASP A 110 -14.43 -11.25 4.42
CA ASP A 110 -14.83 -11.61 5.78
C ASP A 110 -13.81 -11.11 6.83
N ILE A 111 -14.07 -11.45 8.08
CA ILE A 111 -13.23 -11.11 9.23
C ILE A 111 -12.31 -12.27 9.67
N SER A 112 -12.24 -13.36 8.90
CA SER A 112 -11.55 -14.60 9.31
C SER A 112 -10.05 -14.42 9.49
N SER A 113 -9.46 -13.38 8.89
CA SER A 113 -8.02 -13.13 9.01
C SER A 113 -7.54 -12.97 10.46
N ALA A 114 -8.39 -12.49 11.38
CA ALA A 114 -8.05 -12.41 12.80
C ALA A 114 -8.02 -13.82 13.46
N ALA A 115 -8.96 -14.70 13.10
CA ALA A 115 -8.99 -16.08 13.55
C ALA A 115 -7.81 -16.88 12.97
N SER A 116 -7.54 -16.73 11.68
CA SER A 116 -6.39 -17.36 11.01
C SER A 116 -5.07 -16.89 11.59
N ALA A 117 -4.94 -15.63 11.96
CA ALA A 117 -3.76 -15.10 12.67
C ALA A 117 -3.58 -15.79 14.04
N TYR A 118 -4.66 -16.03 14.79
CA TYR A 118 -4.61 -16.79 16.04
C TYR A 118 -4.13 -18.23 15.82
N LEU A 119 -4.68 -18.93 14.83
CA LEU A 119 -4.29 -20.31 14.53
C LEU A 119 -2.83 -20.37 14.06
N ALA A 120 -2.42 -19.53 13.12
CA ALA A 120 -1.06 -19.52 12.60
C ALA A 120 -0.02 -19.25 13.70
N ARG A 121 -0.31 -18.35 14.65
CA ARG A 121 0.56 -18.11 15.83
C ARG A 121 0.63 -19.29 16.77
N THR A 122 -0.45 -20.05 16.90
CA THR A 122 -0.51 -21.26 17.74
C THR A 122 0.30 -22.39 17.12
N GLU A 123 0.14 -22.62 15.81
CA GLU A 123 0.81 -23.69 15.06
C GLU A 123 2.30 -23.38 14.78
N VAL A 124 2.65 -22.10 14.64
CA VAL A 124 4.01 -21.66 14.32
C VAL A 124 4.48 -20.62 15.34
N PRO A 125 4.79 -21.01 16.58
CA PRO A 125 5.23 -20.09 17.61
C PRO A 125 6.48 -19.30 17.20
N GLY A 126 6.52 -18.00 17.57
CA GLY A 126 7.65 -17.12 17.28
C GLY A 126 7.49 -16.30 15.99
N VAL A 127 6.40 -16.48 15.24
CA VAL A 127 6.03 -15.63 14.09
C VAL A 127 4.87 -14.73 14.49
N GLU A 128 4.98 -13.45 14.23
CA GLU A 128 3.91 -12.48 14.51
C GLU A 128 2.95 -12.41 13.32
N VAL A 129 1.78 -13.04 13.42
CA VAL A 129 0.73 -12.99 12.39
C VAL A 129 -0.39 -12.07 12.84
N PHE A 130 -0.84 -11.20 11.95
CA PHE A 130 -1.92 -10.24 12.17
C PHE A 130 -3.01 -10.41 11.13
N GLY A 131 -4.24 -10.05 11.48
CA GLY A 131 -5.34 -9.95 10.52
C GLY A 131 -5.38 -8.57 9.88
N ARG A 132 -5.72 -8.54 8.59
CA ARG A 132 -6.08 -7.36 7.80
C ARG A 132 -7.44 -7.62 7.17
N PHE A 133 -8.43 -6.84 7.57
CA PHE A 133 -9.85 -7.01 7.25
C PHE A 133 -10.32 -5.91 6.32
N VAL A 134 -10.91 -6.28 5.18
CA VAL A 134 -11.42 -5.32 4.18
C VAL A 134 -12.93 -5.18 4.31
N MET A 135 -13.42 -3.96 4.41
CA MET A 135 -14.84 -3.62 4.56
C MET A 135 -15.57 -3.62 3.21
N ASN A 136 -15.47 -4.74 2.48
CA ASN A 136 -16.25 -4.98 1.27
C ASN A 136 -17.70 -5.38 1.59
N LEU A 137 -18.59 -5.45 0.59
CA LEU A 137 -20.03 -5.76 0.78
C LEU A 137 -20.29 -7.07 1.53
N PRO A 138 -19.62 -8.20 1.23
CA PRO A 138 -19.89 -9.46 1.94
C PRO A 138 -19.60 -9.40 3.43
N SER A 139 -18.70 -8.54 3.86
CA SER A 139 -18.43 -8.30 5.28
C SER A 139 -19.37 -7.25 5.91
N GLY A 140 -20.37 -6.78 5.16
CA GLY A 140 -21.35 -5.78 5.60
C GLY A 140 -20.92 -4.33 5.31
N GLY A 141 -19.93 -4.10 4.47
CA GLY A 141 -19.46 -2.75 4.12
C GLY A 141 -18.86 -2.01 5.32
N LEU A 142 -19.14 -0.72 5.44
CA LEU A 142 -18.69 0.10 6.56
C LEU A 142 -19.50 -0.22 7.84
N ASN A 143 -19.32 -1.44 8.36
CA ASN A 143 -20.05 -1.98 9.49
C ASN A 143 -19.23 -1.96 10.79
N PRO A 144 -19.58 -1.10 11.77
CA PRO A 144 -18.87 -1.05 13.06
C PRO A 144 -18.89 -2.38 13.84
N ALA A 145 -19.96 -3.17 13.74
CA ALA A 145 -20.06 -4.44 14.44
C ALA A 145 -19.04 -5.47 13.92
N ALA A 146 -18.79 -5.50 12.60
CA ALA A 146 -17.75 -6.34 12.01
C ALA A 146 -16.36 -5.92 12.48
N VAL A 147 -16.08 -4.62 12.59
CA VAL A 147 -14.81 -4.10 13.11
C VAL A 147 -14.61 -4.50 14.58
N ILE A 148 -15.64 -4.38 15.42
CA ILE A 148 -15.59 -4.82 16.82
C ILE A 148 -15.28 -6.31 16.89
N GLN A 149 -15.99 -7.13 16.15
CA GLN A 149 -15.78 -8.57 16.13
C GLN A 149 -14.36 -8.92 15.68
N PHE A 150 -13.90 -8.35 14.57
CA PHE A 150 -12.56 -8.56 14.03
C PHE A 150 -11.44 -8.27 15.05
N THR A 151 -11.56 -7.16 15.77
CA THR A 151 -10.55 -6.75 16.77
C THR A 151 -10.67 -7.48 18.09
N SER A 152 -11.80 -8.17 18.33
CA SER A 152 -12.10 -8.87 19.59
C SER A 152 -11.79 -10.37 19.55
N PHE A 153 -11.32 -10.92 18.43
CA PHE A 153 -10.86 -12.29 18.42
C PHE A 153 -9.78 -12.57 19.47
N LYS A 154 -9.76 -13.76 20.02
CA LYS A 154 -8.79 -14.18 21.04
C LYS A 154 -7.37 -13.83 20.61
N GLY A 155 -6.62 -13.16 21.50
CA GLY A 155 -5.26 -12.68 21.25
C GLY A 155 -5.20 -11.25 20.70
N GLY A 156 -6.29 -10.68 20.18
CA GLY A 156 -6.33 -9.31 19.65
C GLY A 156 -5.43 -9.12 18.42
N TRP A 157 -5.39 -10.13 17.54
CA TRP A 157 -4.51 -10.10 16.36
C TRP A 157 -5.14 -9.47 15.12
N GLY A 158 -6.43 -9.11 15.15
CA GLY A 158 -7.07 -8.25 14.15
C GLY A 158 -6.56 -6.81 14.30
N ARG A 159 -5.68 -6.36 13.41
CA ARG A 159 -4.93 -5.10 13.58
C ARG A 159 -5.14 -4.07 12.50
N ILE A 160 -5.46 -4.46 11.28
CA ILE A 160 -5.59 -3.55 10.17
C ILE A 160 -7.02 -3.60 9.66
N VAL A 161 -7.75 -2.50 9.83
CA VAL A 161 -9.11 -2.29 9.32
C VAL A 161 -9.00 -1.48 8.04
N GLU A 162 -9.33 -2.12 6.92
CA GLU A 162 -9.11 -1.56 5.60
C GLU A 162 -10.43 -1.14 4.95
N PHE A 163 -10.44 0.06 4.39
CA PHE A 163 -11.51 0.56 3.55
C PHE A 163 -11.69 -0.32 2.30
N PRO A 164 -12.84 -0.27 1.62
CA PRO A 164 -13.14 -1.19 0.54
C PRO A 164 -12.08 -1.24 -0.57
N THR A 165 -11.90 -2.44 -1.15
CA THR A 165 -10.96 -2.66 -2.25
C THR A 165 -11.64 -3.17 -3.51
N ARG A 166 -12.69 -4.00 -3.37
CA ARG A 166 -13.39 -4.67 -4.48
C ARG A 166 -14.69 -3.99 -4.83
N ASP A 167 -15.42 -3.60 -3.81
CA ASP A 167 -16.73 -3.00 -3.92
C ASP A 167 -16.63 -1.47 -3.90
N VAL A 168 -15.59 -0.91 -4.50
CA VAL A 168 -15.43 0.53 -4.69
C VAL A 168 -16.06 0.98 -5.99
N ARG A 169 -16.53 2.23 -6.05
CA ARG A 169 -16.87 2.88 -7.30
C ARG A 169 -15.58 3.19 -8.05
N ILE A 170 -15.18 2.31 -8.96
CA ILE A 170 -14.06 2.59 -9.86
C ILE A 170 -14.57 3.52 -10.96
N PRO A 171 -13.89 4.67 -11.24
CA PRO A 171 -14.19 5.46 -12.41
C PRO A 171 -14.10 4.60 -13.67
N ALA A 172 -14.98 4.81 -14.64
CA ALA A 172 -15.25 3.98 -15.81
C ALA A 172 -14.04 3.65 -16.73
N LYS A 173 -12.83 4.06 -16.39
CA LYS A 173 -11.59 3.75 -17.14
C LYS A 173 -10.95 2.41 -16.76
N GLU A 174 -11.27 1.85 -15.62
CA GLU A 174 -10.82 0.51 -15.28
C GLU A 174 -11.95 -0.48 -15.61
N ASN A 175 -11.91 -1.02 -16.82
CA ASN A 175 -12.77 -2.09 -17.32
C ASN A 175 -12.52 -3.42 -16.58
N ARG A 176 -12.52 -3.41 -15.26
CA ARG A 176 -12.47 -4.64 -14.47
C ARG A 176 -13.84 -4.91 -13.87
N PRO A 177 -14.60 -5.87 -14.39
CA PRO A 177 -15.84 -6.30 -13.77
C PRO A 177 -15.50 -7.13 -12.51
N TRP A 178 -15.16 -6.47 -11.42
CA TRP A 178 -15.14 -7.10 -10.11
C TRP A 178 -16.57 -7.29 -9.60
N VAL A 179 -17.41 -7.87 -10.45
CA VAL A 179 -18.78 -8.18 -10.05
C VAL A 179 -18.73 -9.52 -9.33
N MET A 180 -18.96 -9.48 -8.04
CA MET A 180 -19.08 -10.71 -7.27
C MET A 180 -20.28 -11.49 -7.78
N PRO A 181 -20.18 -12.83 -7.98
CA PRO A 181 -21.23 -13.65 -8.60
C PRO A 181 -22.61 -13.49 -7.96
N TRP A 182 -22.68 -13.19 -6.67
CA TRP A 182 -23.96 -13.03 -5.95
C TRP A 182 -24.66 -11.70 -6.14
N VAL A 183 -24.02 -10.68 -6.74
CA VAL A 183 -24.66 -9.37 -6.99
C VAL A 183 -25.89 -9.53 -7.88
N ASP A 184 -25.85 -10.49 -8.81
CA ASP A 184 -26.98 -10.77 -9.69
C ASP A 184 -28.04 -11.68 -9.02
N LEU A 185 -27.67 -12.39 -7.95
CA LEU A 185 -28.57 -13.25 -7.18
C LEU A 185 -29.47 -12.44 -6.22
N PHE A 186 -29.09 -11.21 -5.87
CA PHE A 186 -29.79 -10.36 -4.93
C PHE A 186 -30.12 -8.98 -5.55
N PRO A 187 -31.16 -8.91 -6.41
CA PRO A 187 -31.60 -7.64 -6.97
C PRO A 187 -31.91 -6.62 -5.87
N GLY A 188 -31.35 -5.42 -5.97
CA GLY A 188 -31.53 -4.35 -4.97
C GLY A 188 -30.44 -4.25 -3.92
N MET A 189 -29.47 -5.16 -3.85
CA MET A 189 -28.29 -4.95 -3.02
C MET A 189 -27.42 -3.82 -3.57
N PRO A 190 -26.76 -3.04 -2.68
CA PRO A 190 -25.77 -2.07 -3.11
C PRO A 190 -24.67 -2.75 -3.94
N ARG A 191 -24.25 -2.12 -5.04
CA ARG A 191 -23.16 -2.61 -5.90
C ARG A 191 -21.78 -2.07 -5.53
N ALA A 192 -21.74 -1.14 -4.56
CA ALA A 192 -20.50 -0.55 -4.06
C ALA A 192 -20.69 -0.04 -2.63
N VAL A 193 -19.60 -0.03 -1.88
CA VAL A 193 -19.49 0.65 -0.60
C VAL A 193 -19.02 2.08 -0.87
N THR A 194 -19.78 3.06 -0.41
CA THR A 194 -19.45 4.48 -0.57
C THR A 194 -18.77 5.00 0.68
N SER A 195 -17.50 5.41 0.58
CA SER A 195 -16.74 6.02 1.67
C SER A 195 -16.85 7.55 1.68
N VAL A 196 -17.04 8.15 0.51
CA VAL A 196 -17.13 9.60 0.29
C VAL A 196 -18.37 9.94 -0.54
N ARG A 197 -19.07 11.00 -0.15
CA ARG A 197 -20.21 11.57 -0.89
C ARG A 197 -20.10 13.09 -0.85
N ASN A 198 -20.24 13.72 -2.02
CA ASN A 198 -20.15 15.19 -2.17
C ASN A 198 -18.87 15.80 -1.57
N GLY A 199 -17.73 15.12 -1.73
CA GLY A 199 -16.44 15.59 -1.24
C GLY A 199 -16.20 15.42 0.27
N GLU A 200 -17.07 14.71 0.98
CA GLU A 200 -16.95 14.44 2.41
C GLU A 200 -17.06 12.95 2.73
N LEU A 201 -16.36 12.51 3.79
CA LEU A 201 -16.57 11.18 4.34
C LEU A 201 -18.01 11.00 4.80
N VAL A 202 -18.64 9.88 4.42
CA VAL A 202 -19.97 9.51 4.90
C VAL A 202 -19.96 9.27 6.42
N PRO A 203 -21.11 9.42 7.12
CA PRO A 203 -21.19 9.22 8.57
C PRO A 203 -20.62 7.88 9.04
N GLU A 204 -20.86 6.81 8.27
CA GLU A 204 -20.40 5.45 8.56
C GLU A 204 -18.86 5.38 8.50
N ALA A 205 -18.21 6.01 7.53
CA ALA A 205 -16.75 6.09 7.44
C ALA A 205 -16.15 6.84 8.64
N LYS A 206 -16.73 7.99 9.01
CA LYS A 206 -16.34 8.74 10.20
C LYS A 206 -16.54 7.90 11.48
N ALA A 207 -17.65 7.17 11.58
CA ALA A 207 -17.93 6.28 12.73
C ALA A 207 -16.91 5.14 12.85
N ILE A 208 -16.50 4.52 11.75
CA ILE A 208 -15.44 3.49 11.74
C ILE A 208 -14.12 4.06 12.26
N ILE A 209 -13.67 5.20 11.76
CA ILE A 209 -12.42 5.81 12.19
C ILE A 209 -12.49 6.21 13.68
N ALA A 210 -13.63 6.77 14.12
CA ALA A 210 -13.87 7.10 15.52
C ALA A 210 -13.89 5.85 16.43
N LEU A 211 -14.46 4.75 15.95
CA LEU A 211 -14.43 3.46 16.66
C LEU A 211 -13.00 2.97 16.81
N VAL A 212 -12.23 2.92 15.72
CA VAL A 212 -10.82 2.47 15.74
C VAL A 212 -9.98 3.30 16.70
N SER A 213 -10.24 4.62 16.82
CA SER A 213 -9.53 5.47 17.78
C SER A 213 -9.75 5.07 19.26
N LYS A 214 -10.83 4.36 19.53
CA LYS A 214 -11.21 3.90 20.88
C LYS A 214 -10.87 2.43 21.13
N LEU A 215 -10.72 1.65 20.08
CA LEU A 215 -10.45 0.22 20.19
C LEU A 215 -9.02 -0.03 20.68
N ARG A 216 -8.95 -0.95 21.64
CA ARG A 216 -7.69 -1.56 22.03
C ARG A 216 -7.82 -3.05 21.78
N THR A 217 -6.80 -3.65 21.24
CA THR A 217 -6.82 -5.10 21.01
C THR A 217 -6.73 -5.84 22.34
N THR A 218 -7.60 -6.82 22.51
CA THR A 218 -7.63 -7.66 23.71
C THR A 218 -6.37 -8.54 23.77
N GLY A 219 -5.66 -8.51 24.90
CA GLY A 219 -4.51 -9.38 25.14
C GLY A 219 -3.25 -9.04 24.34
N SER A 220 -3.16 -7.86 23.72
CA SER A 220 -1.96 -7.41 23.05
C SER A 220 -1.69 -5.91 23.26
N ASN A 221 -0.40 -5.54 23.25
CA ASN A 221 0.05 -4.15 23.45
C ASN A 221 0.14 -3.36 22.16
N GLY A 222 -0.58 -3.72 21.13
CA GLY A 222 -0.45 -3.07 19.85
C GLY A 222 -1.63 -2.18 19.48
N THR A 223 -1.53 -1.58 18.33
CA THR A 223 -2.44 -0.57 17.79
C THR A 223 -3.32 -1.15 16.70
N VAL A 224 -4.59 -0.73 16.63
CA VAL A 224 -5.45 -0.93 15.47
C VAL A 224 -5.22 0.21 14.49
N VAL A 225 -5.10 -0.11 13.22
CA VAL A 225 -4.70 0.77 12.13
C VAL A 225 -5.82 0.89 11.11
N ILE A 226 -5.97 2.04 10.49
CA ILE A 226 -6.80 2.22 9.28
C ILE A 226 -5.90 2.05 8.06
N ALA A 227 -6.32 1.20 7.12
CA ALA A 227 -5.79 1.19 5.75
C ALA A 227 -6.84 1.75 4.80
N THR A 228 -6.41 2.51 3.78
CA THR A 228 -7.33 3.29 2.96
C THR A 228 -8.03 2.50 1.86
N GLY A 229 -7.60 1.26 1.58
CA GLY A 229 -8.16 0.44 0.51
C GLY A 229 -7.89 1.00 -0.90
N HIS A 230 -8.69 0.60 -1.88
CA HIS A 230 -8.60 1.12 -3.24
C HIS A 230 -9.36 2.45 -3.37
N ALA A 231 -8.99 3.41 -2.56
CA ALA A 231 -9.58 4.73 -2.55
C ALA A 231 -9.11 5.58 -3.75
N THR A 232 -9.91 6.56 -4.15
CA THR A 232 -9.44 7.60 -5.06
C THR A 232 -8.41 8.51 -4.38
N PRO A 233 -7.62 9.30 -5.13
CA PRO A 233 -6.65 10.22 -4.54
C PRO A 233 -7.23 11.13 -3.44
N ASP A 234 -8.42 11.69 -3.67
CA ASP A 234 -9.09 12.56 -2.70
C ASP A 234 -9.62 11.78 -1.50
N GLU A 235 -10.11 10.56 -1.69
CA GLU A 235 -10.56 9.69 -0.60
C GLU A 235 -9.40 9.29 0.32
N HIS A 236 -8.22 8.99 -0.22
CA HIS A 236 -7.01 8.74 0.58
C HIS A 236 -6.73 9.92 1.53
N VAL A 237 -6.77 11.14 1.00
CA VAL A 237 -6.52 12.36 1.79
C VAL A 237 -7.61 12.59 2.84
N LEU A 238 -8.88 12.40 2.49
CA LEU A 238 -10.00 12.58 3.43
C LEU A 238 -9.96 11.58 4.58
N ILE A 239 -9.70 10.29 4.28
CA ILE A 239 -9.56 9.23 5.30
C ILE A 239 -8.37 9.54 6.21
N ALA A 240 -7.21 9.88 5.64
CA ALA A 240 -6.01 10.18 6.41
C ALA A 240 -6.19 11.43 7.29
N ARG A 241 -6.86 12.47 6.80
CA ARG A 241 -7.14 13.69 7.56
C ARG A 241 -8.03 13.42 8.78
N GLU A 242 -9.11 12.66 8.61
CA GLU A 242 -9.99 12.29 9.72
C GLU A 242 -9.30 11.37 10.72
N ALA A 243 -8.54 10.39 10.25
CA ALA A 243 -7.75 9.50 11.11
C ALA A 243 -6.69 10.29 11.91
N ARG A 244 -5.98 11.23 11.26
CA ARG A 244 -5.02 12.12 11.93
C ARG A 244 -5.69 12.95 13.03
N ARG A 245 -6.88 13.50 12.77
CA ARG A 245 -7.67 14.27 13.73
C ARG A 245 -7.97 13.47 15.00
N LEU A 246 -8.12 12.15 14.88
CA LEU A 246 -8.46 11.23 15.96
C LEU A 246 -7.24 10.43 16.48
N ASN A 247 -6.01 10.77 16.04
CA ASN A 247 -4.76 10.07 16.38
C ASN A 247 -4.77 8.57 16.03
N VAL A 248 -5.44 8.20 14.93
CA VAL A 248 -5.43 6.84 14.39
C VAL A 248 -4.30 6.72 13.38
N PRO A 249 -3.42 5.71 13.50
CA PRO A 249 -2.40 5.44 12.49
C PRO A 249 -3.01 5.03 11.15
N VAL A 250 -2.40 5.48 10.05
CA VAL A 250 -2.91 5.24 8.69
C VAL A 250 -1.85 4.61 7.81
N LEU A 251 -2.27 3.58 7.08
CA LEU A 251 -1.58 3.01 5.94
C LEU A 251 -2.35 3.38 4.66
N VAL A 252 -1.74 4.16 3.78
CA VAL A 252 -2.31 4.46 2.46
C VAL A 252 -2.02 3.28 1.56
N THR A 253 -3.05 2.51 1.24
CA THR A 253 -2.94 1.24 0.50
C THR A 253 -2.47 1.53 -0.94
N HIS A 254 -1.28 1.05 -1.30
CA HIS A 254 -0.61 1.11 -2.62
C HIS A 254 -1.21 2.13 -3.60
N PRO A 255 -1.14 3.44 -3.30
CA PRO A 255 -1.72 4.47 -4.14
C PRO A 255 -1.01 4.51 -5.50
N GLY A 256 -1.79 4.59 -6.58
CA GLY A 256 -1.28 4.58 -7.94
C GLY A 256 -0.69 5.92 -8.40
N ASP A 257 -0.33 5.98 -9.69
CA ASP A 257 0.24 7.16 -10.34
C ASP A 257 -0.71 8.36 -10.43
N ASN A 258 -2.01 8.13 -10.23
CA ASN A 258 -3.04 9.15 -10.25
C ASN A 258 -3.07 10.06 -9.01
N VAL A 259 -2.33 9.71 -7.94
CA VAL A 259 -2.15 10.57 -6.78
C VAL A 259 -1.12 11.65 -7.10
N SER A 260 -1.54 12.91 -7.00
CA SER A 260 -0.68 14.06 -7.29
C SER A 260 0.45 14.23 -6.25
N GLU A 261 1.51 14.93 -6.64
CA GLU A 261 2.62 15.28 -5.74
C GLU A 261 2.13 15.99 -4.48
N ALA A 262 1.23 16.96 -4.64
CA ALA A 262 0.67 17.72 -3.52
C ALA A 262 -0.07 16.81 -2.53
N GLN A 263 -0.87 15.87 -3.02
CA GLN A 263 -1.59 14.90 -2.18
C GLN A 263 -0.63 13.96 -1.44
N PHE A 264 0.41 13.46 -2.12
CA PHE A 264 1.43 12.65 -1.45
C PHE A 264 2.14 13.41 -0.33
N MET A 265 2.50 14.67 -0.57
CA MET A 265 3.15 15.50 0.45
C MET A 265 2.19 15.84 1.60
N GLU A 266 0.90 16.00 1.33
CA GLU A 266 -0.12 16.18 2.37
C GLU A 266 -0.26 14.91 3.22
N LEU A 267 -0.36 13.72 2.61
CA LEU A 267 -0.40 12.44 3.30
C LEU A 267 0.82 12.23 4.21
N LYS A 268 2.03 12.50 3.68
CA LYS A 268 3.27 12.47 4.46
C LYS A 268 3.23 13.43 5.65
N LYS A 269 2.81 14.68 5.45
CA LYS A 269 2.68 15.71 6.51
C LYS A 269 1.71 15.27 7.62
N MET A 270 0.68 14.52 7.28
CA MET A 270 -0.25 13.94 8.24
C MET A 270 0.33 12.75 9.01
N GLY A 271 1.51 12.27 8.66
CA GLY A 271 2.16 11.12 9.27
C GLY A 271 1.57 9.77 8.81
N ALA A 272 0.88 9.75 7.68
CA ALA A 272 0.45 8.50 7.06
C ALA A 272 1.64 7.78 6.43
N TYR A 273 1.68 6.45 6.56
CA TYR A 273 2.60 5.62 5.80
C TYR A 273 2.01 5.31 4.43
N ILE A 274 2.85 5.35 3.41
CA ILE A 274 2.48 5.03 2.03
C ILE A 274 2.93 3.61 1.72
N GLU A 275 2.01 2.75 1.34
CA GLU A 275 2.33 1.38 0.97
C GLU A 275 2.90 1.32 -0.46
N VAL A 276 4.02 0.64 -0.60
CA VAL A 276 4.63 0.30 -1.90
C VAL A 276 4.73 -1.22 -1.96
N ASN A 277 4.18 -1.82 -3.00
CA ASN A 277 4.14 -3.27 -3.12
C ASN A 277 5.41 -3.84 -3.76
N ALA A 278 5.77 -5.05 -3.34
CA ALA A 278 6.91 -5.82 -3.86
C ALA A 278 6.51 -6.86 -4.92
N ASP A 279 5.30 -6.79 -5.44
CA ASP A 279 4.77 -7.65 -6.51
C ASP A 279 5.34 -7.32 -7.91
N PHE A 280 6.62 -6.92 -7.96
CA PHE A 280 7.26 -6.46 -9.19
C PHE A 280 7.28 -7.49 -10.30
N TYR A 281 7.24 -8.76 -9.95
CA TYR A 281 7.36 -9.88 -10.87
C TYR A 281 6.06 -10.67 -11.04
N GLN A 282 4.92 -10.01 -10.81
CA GLN A 282 3.62 -10.60 -11.11
C GLN A 282 3.51 -10.92 -12.60
N GLU A 283 2.95 -12.10 -12.90
CA GLU A 283 2.76 -12.54 -14.28
C GLU A 283 1.87 -11.56 -15.06
N GLY A 284 2.35 -11.14 -16.21
CA GLY A 284 1.65 -10.20 -17.10
C GLY A 284 1.96 -8.71 -16.83
N ASP A 285 2.67 -8.39 -15.75
CA ASP A 285 3.05 -7.01 -15.43
C ASP A 285 4.44 -6.64 -15.99
N ASN A 286 4.68 -5.34 -16.11
CA ASN A 286 6.00 -4.81 -16.48
C ASN A 286 6.81 -4.52 -15.21
N ALA A 287 7.75 -5.41 -14.90
CA ALA A 287 8.60 -5.29 -13.71
C ALA A 287 9.42 -3.99 -13.68
N ASP A 288 9.89 -3.52 -14.84
CA ASP A 288 10.69 -2.30 -14.91
C ASP A 288 9.87 -1.07 -14.53
N GLU A 289 8.62 -0.99 -14.99
CA GLU A 289 7.71 0.10 -14.64
C GLU A 289 7.38 0.09 -13.15
N LYS A 290 7.07 -1.07 -12.58
CA LYS A 290 6.78 -1.22 -11.15
C LYS A 290 7.99 -0.83 -10.29
N VAL A 291 9.18 -1.29 -10.63
CA VAL A 291 10.41 -0.94 -9.91
C VAL A 291 10.72 0.55 -10.05
N ALA A 292 10.60 1.11 -11.25
CA ALA A 292 10.81 2.55 -11.48
C ALA A 292 9.84 3.40 -10.65
N PHE A 293 8.55 3.00 -10.60
CA PHE A 293 7.55 3.65 -9.78
C PHE A 293 7.92 3.59 -8.29
N ALA A 294 8.26 2.42 -7.76
CA ALA A 294 8.66 2.26 -6.36
C ALA A 294 9.88 3.13 -6.01
N VAL A 295 10.90 3.14 -6.85
CA VAL A 295 12.10 3.98 -6.68
C VAL A 295 11.74 5.48 -6.69
N LYS A 296 10.84 5.90 -7.59
CA LYS A 296 10.34 7.28 -7.62
C LYS A 296 9.65 7.65 -6.31
N GLN A 297 8.79 6.76 -5.76
CA GLN A 297 8.11 6.99 -4.48
C GLN A 297 9.13 7.10 -3.33
N ILE A 298 10.11 6.18 -3.26
CA ILE A 298 11.13 6.18 -2.21
C ILE A 298 11.97 7.47 -2.25
N LYS A 299 12.36 7.92 -3.45
CA LYS A 299 13.16 9.16 -3.60
C LYS A 299 12.39 10.41 -3.18
N ARG A 300 11.10 10.50 -3.51
CA ARG A 300 10.32 11.70 -3.24
C ARG A 300 9.76 11.77 -1.81
N LEU A 301 9.37 10.63 -1.25
CA LEU A 301 8.73 10.59 0.08
C LEU A 301 9.73 10.32 1.21
N GLY A 302 10.86 9.71 0.91
CA GLY A 302 11.78 9.17 1.90
C GLY A 302 11.29 7.83 2.45
N ALA A 303 12.24 6.93 2.68
CA ALA A 303 11.95 5.58 3.18
C ALA A 303 11.25 5.59 4.57
N GLU A 304 11.41 6.66 5.33
CA GLU A 304 10.78 6.84 6.64
C GLU A 304 9.26 6.99 6.58
N SER A 305 8.70 7.29 5.40
CA SER A 305 7.26 7.44 5.18
C SER A 305 6.64 6.27 4.42
N ILE A 306 7.43 5.24 4.08
CA ILE A 306 7.01 4.13 3.25
C ILE A 306 6.98 2.84 4.06
N ILE A 307 5.97 2.02 3.81
CA ILE A 307 5.93 0.60 4.20
C ILE A 307 5.91 -0.21 2.91
N MET A 308 6.79 -1.20 2.83
CA MET A 308 6.83 -2.15 1.72
C MET A 308 6.06 -3.40 2.12
N GLY A 309 4.90 -3.62 1.50
CA GLY A 309 4.13 -4.85 1.55
C GLY A 309 4.38 -5.70 0.32
N THR A 310 3.94 -6.95 0.30
CA THR A 310 4.14 -7.78 -0.88
C THR A 310 3.01 -7.69 -1.89
N ASP A 311 1.77 -7.67 -1.43
CA ASP A 311 0.58 -7.93 -2.27
C ASP A 311 0.66 -9.29 -3.01
N CYS A 312 1.51 -10.19 -2.51
CA CYS A 312 1.77 -11.53 -3.05
C CYS A 312 1.01 -12.61 -2.27
N GLY A 313 1.01 -13.83 -2.82
CA GLY A 313 0.32 -15.00 -2.29
C GLY A 313 -0.67 -15.62 -3.28
N GLN A 314 -0.93 -14.97 -4.40
CA GLN A 314 -1.69 -15.49 -5.53
C GLN A 314 -0.77 -16.36 -6.40
N ILE A 315 -1.37 -17.32 -7.14
CA ILE A 315 -0.62 -18.26 -8.01
C ILE A 315 0.13 -17.58 -9.18
N ASN A 316 -0.19 -16.33 -9.47
CA ASN A 316 0.45 -15.53 -10.52
C ASN A 316 1.52 -14.56 -9.97
N ASN A 317 1.95 -14.76 -8.72
CA ASN A 317 3.05 -14.04 -8.09
C ASN A 317 4.09 -15.04 -7.56
N PRO A 318 5.36 -14.64 -7.38
CA PRO A 318 6.27 -15.37 -6.49
C PRO A 318 5.67 -15.48 -5.09
N LEU A 319 6.13 -16.44 -4.28
CA LEU A 319 5.68 -16.56 -2.90
C LEU A 319 6.05 -15.33 -2.06
N PRO A 320 5.29 -14.95 -1.01
CA PRO A 320 5.47 -13.68 -0.31
C PRO A 320 6.90 -13.40 0.15
N ALA A 321 7.60 -14.36 0.76
CA ALA A 321 9.00 -14.16 1.15
C ALA A 321 9.93 -13.96 -0.04
N ASP A 322 9.67 -14.65 -1.16
CA ASP A 322 10.45 -14.48 -2.38
C ASP A 322 10.14 -13.13 -3.06
N CYS A 323 8.89 -12.63 -2.98
CA CYS A 323 8.55 -11.26 -3.41
C CYS A 323 9.38 -10.22 -2.66
N ILE A 324 9.53 -10.32 -1.33
CA ILE A 324 10.40 -9.42 -0.55
C ILE A 324 11.85 -9.51 -1.02
N ALA A 325 12.39 -10.72 -1.16
CA ALA A 325 13.79 -10.91 -1.53
C ALA A 325 14.08 -10.37 -2.94
N LEU A 326 13.24 -10.68 -3.91
CA LEU A 326 13.35 -10.20 -5.28
C LEU A 326 13.16 -8.68 -5.36
N GLY A 327 12.16 -8.15 -4.68
CA GLY A 327 11.90 -6.71 -4.61
C GLY A 327 13.07 -5.95 -3.98
N ALA A 328 13.62 -6.44 -2.87
CA ALA A 328 14.79 -5.83 -2.23
C ALA A 328 16.02 -5.80 -3.15
N ARG A 329 16.26 -6.88 -3.92
CA ARG A 329 17.34 -6.95 -4.92
C ARG A 329 17.14 -5.93 -6.03
N ALA A 330 15.91 -5.82 -6.57
CA ALA A 330 15.58 -4.87 -7.60
C ALA A 330 15.75 -3.41 -7.14
N LEU A 331 15.29 -3.10 -5.93
CA LEU A 331 15.45 -1.77 -5.36
C LEU A 331 16.92 -1.42 -5.09
N ARG A 332 17.75 -2.36 -4.59
CA ARG A 332 19.19 -2.15 -4.43
C ARG A 332 19.90 -1.90 -5.76
N ALA A 333 19.53 -2.64 -6.81
CA ALA A 333 20.06 -2.41 -8.15
C ALA A 333 19.78 -0.99 -8.66
N ASN A 334 18.76 -0.34 -8.12
CA ASN A 334 18.35 1.04 -8.42
C ASN A 334 18.77 2.06 -7.34
N GLY A 335 19.72 1.70 -6.49
CA GLY A 335 20.36 2.60 -5.53
C GLY A 335 19.66 2.75 -4.18
N VAL A 336 18.62 1.96 -3.89
CA VAL A 336 18.02 1.90 -2.55
C VAL A 336 18.97 1.18 -1.59
N THR A 337 19.25 1.79 -0.46
CA THR A 337 20.19 1.27 0.53
C THR A 337 19.56 0.21 1.44
N ASN A 338 20.38 -0.65 2.07
CA ASN A 338 19.88 -1.60 3.08
C ASN A 338 19.19 -0.87 4.25
N ARG A 339 19.66 0.30 4.67
CA ARG A 339 19.02 1.07 5.73
C ARG A 339 17.61 1.53 5.33
N GLN A 340 17.40 1.94 4.09
CA GLN A 340 16.08 2.28 3.57
C GLN A 340 15.16 1.06 3.52
N LEU A 341 15.67 -0.10 3.09
CA LEU A 341 14.91 -1.35 3.12
C LEU A 341 14.55 -1.75 4.56
N ASP A 342 15.46 -1.60 5.51
CA ASP A 342 15.19 -1.86 6.92
C ASP A 342 14.09 -0.96 7.48
N LEU A 343 14.09 0.33 7.13
CA LEU A 343 13.00 1.22 7.49
C LEU A 343 11.66 0.72 6.95
N MET A 344 11.60 0.45 5.63
CA MET A 344 10.35 0.13 4.94
C MET A 344 9.79 -1.26 5.29
N LEU A 345 10.64 -2.23 5.56
CA LEU A 345 10.24 -3.62 5.81
C LEU A 345 10.17 -3.99 7.29
N LYS A 346 10.76 -3.21 8.19
CA LYS A 346 10.97 -3.62 9.58
C LYS A 346 10.55 -2.55 10.58
N ASP A 347 11.16 -1.36 10.52
CA ASP A 347 10.98 -0.33 11.55
C ASP A 347 9.60 0.38 11.40
N ASN A 348 9.25 0.78 10.19
CA ASN A 348 7.98 1.48 9.93
C ASN A 348 6.75 0.59 10.15
N PRO A 349 6.69 -0.67 9.64
CA PRO A 349 5.55 -1.54 9.93
C PRO A 349 5.43 -1.88 11.42
N ALA A 350 6.56 -2.05 12.14
CA ALA A 350 6.52 -2.23 13.58
C ALA A 350 5.97 -0.99 14.30
N THR A 351 6.42 0.20 13.90
CA THR A 351 5.93 1.48 14.44
C THR A 351 4.44 1.66 14.18
N LEU A 352 3.99 1.40 12.95
CA LEU A 352 2.57 1.51 12.57
C LEU A 352 1.69 0.62 13.46
N LEU A 353 2.10 -0.63 13.70
CA LEU A 353 1.37 -1.59 14.53
C LEU A 353 1.60 -1.41 16.04
N GLY A 354 2.39 -0.42 16.48
CA GLY A 354 2.72 -0.20 17.87
C GLY A 354 3.48 -1.35 18.53
N LEU A 355 4.33 -2.03 17.74
CA LEU A 355 5.13 -3.16 18.21
C LEU A 355 6.46 -2.66 18.81
N PRO A 356 7.06 -3.38 19.77
CA PRO A 356 8.37 -3.03 20.29
C PRO A 356 9.42 -3.07 19.18
N PRO A 357 10.48 -2.23 19.26
CA PRO A 357 11.61 -2.29 18.33
C PRO A 357 12.24 -3.69 18.30
N ARG A 358 12.94 -4.01 17.19
CA ARG A 358 13.71 -5.25 17.09
C ARG A 358 14.70 -5.38 18.24
N GLY A 359 14.82 -6.58 18.82
CA GLY A 359 15.74 -6.87 19.92
C GLY A 359 15.27 -6.44 21.31
N ALA A 360 14.18 -5.72 21.43
CA ALA A 360 13.51 -5.60 22.72
C ALA A 360 12.81 -6.92 23.02
N ALA A 361 13.33 -7.68 23.99
CA ALA A 361 12.72 -8.91 24.45
C ALA A 361 11.23 -8.65 24.72
N ALA A 362 10.34 -9.42 24.09
CA ALA A 362 8.94 -9.43 24.48
C ALA A 362 8.92 -9.75 25.98
N LYS A 363 8.57 -8.78 26.81
CA LYS A 363 8.26 -9.07 28.21
C LYS A 363 7.13 -10.08 28.16
N SER A 364 7.49 -11.33 28.47
CA SER A 364 6.57 -12.45 28.55
C SER A 364 5.39 -12.04 29.42
N SER A 365 4.25 -11.72 28.79
CA SER A 365 2.96 -11.77 29.46
C SER A 365 2.48 -13.22 29.52
N ALA A 366 3.34 -14.10 30.05
CA ALA A 366 2.93 -15.39 30.56
C ALA A 366 2.37 -15.15 31.96
N SER A 367 1.17 -14.63 32.05
CA SER A 367 0.33 -14.77 33.26
C SER A 367 -1.09 -14.28 32.92
N ARG A 368 -1.94 -15.14 32.56
CA ARG A 368 -3.29 -15.55 32.97
C ARG A 368 -4.15 -16.06 31.86
#